data_ea5534e86971c2e98dbcf707ee514131
#
_entry.id   ea5534e86971c2e98dbcf707ee514131
#
_cell.length_a   1.000
_cell.length_b   1.000
_cell.length_c   1.000
_cell.angle_alpha   90.00
_cell.angle_beta   90.00
_cell.angle_gamma   90.00
#
_symmetry.space_group_name_H-M   'P 1'
#
loop_
_entity.id
_entity.type
_entity.pdbx_description
1 polymer ?
#
loop_
_entity_poly.entity_id
_entity_poly.type
_entity_poly.pdbx_seq_one_letter_code
_entity_poly.pdbx_strand_id
1 'polypeptide(L)'
;MKASIFSSVNFSRFLWGAVLFSLPVTSFRYFPFLGDTTYVRPLAFYPIAFLIPLLLIQVLRGRVSLPRAGALTPLTVWVLFILAATSFGAFLDPIPLRGQEYAGRAIRAWATLIIGLSFFVSAVWMNRNEDDLRFTVRWLLAGLVMDILWSGVQSLAFYTPLLEKVTVTHWQRAFSMRELVRTNRISGMAYEPAWLAGQLVTVYLPWLLASLLTRLRVTRFKWLETTLFGLTVLLLLATFSRGGLLIAVAASILTILIAGRAELRALSEWFISGFQRGGNWILRIAIVMLAIGALAGAGLFLGQKGYITRLFDTQADSVEDFIIKNSAGARAAYTFGALGAYEQSPLTGIGLGASGLYIYDYLPDWAMTTVPEIARQLSPENRLYPTPKNMYARLLAETGLFGFILYFAFLFSVLGDSLMGLQSRKLFVRYLGIAGLFSLIAIALYNNTQDSFATPNIWLIPGVVTGMMSHNTADVDFTNEENR
;
A
#
# COMPACT_ATOMS: atom_id res chain seq x y z
N MET A 1 13.52 -8.15 42.16
CA MET A 1 12.70 -9.08 41.37
C MET A 1 13.11 -8.89 39.92
N LYS A 2 13.89 -9.81 39.33
CA LYS A 2 14.32 -9.76 37.91
C LYS A 2 13.07 -9.93 37.06
N ALA A 3 12.66 -8.84 36.38
CA ALA A 3 11.58 -8.93 35.37
C ALA A 3 11.99 -9.99 34.34
N SER A 4 11.20 -11.07 34.22
CA SER A 4 11.44 -12.09 33.24
C SER A 4 11.42 -11.43 31.87
N ILE A 5 12.49 -11.63 31.10
CA ILE A 5 12.65 -11.16 29.71
C ILE A 5 11.47 -11.64 28.82
N PHE A 6 10.73 -12.63 29.26
CA PHE A 6 9.56 -13.23 28.63
C PHE A 6 8.22 -12.80 29.26
N SER A 7 8.06 -11.52 29.65
CA SER A 7 6.70 -11.06 29.87
C SER A 7 5.92 -11.12 28.53
N SER A 8 4.66 -11.53 28.57
CA SER A 8 3.83 -11.67 27.35
C SER A 8 3.75 -10.35 26.54
N VAL A 9 3.93 -9.22 27.18
CA VAL A 9 3.97 -7.88 26.58
C VAL A 9 5.26 -7.68 25.78
N ASN A 10 6.42 -8.05 26.31
CA ASN A 10 7.70 -7.93 25.61
C ASN A 10 7.76 -8.85 24.38
N PHE A 11 7.17 -10.04 24.48
CA PHE A 11 7.11 -10.98 23.37
C PHE A 11 6.17 -10.49 22.24
N SER A 12 5.01 -9.89 22.57
CA SER A 12 4.15 -9.25 21.57
C SER A 12 4.87 -8.13 20.82
N ARG A 13 5.62 -7.27 21.56
CA ARG A 13 6.41 -6.20 20.94
C ARG A 13 7.52 -6.75 20.04
N PHE A 14 8.19 -7.81 20.45
CA PHE A 14 9.20 -8.47 19.60
C PHE A 14 8.57 -9.00 18.31
N LEU A 15 7.46 -9.72 18.40
CA LEU A 15 6.76 -10.24 17.21
C LEU A 15 6.29 -9.09 16.30
N TRP A 16 5.76 -8.00 16.88
CA TRP A 16 5.35 -6.83 16.12
C TRP A 16 6.54 -6.17 15.42
N GLY A 17 7.67 -6.02 16.07
CA GLY A 17 8.92 -5.56 15.44
C GLY A 17 9.35 -6.44 14.27
N ALA A 18 9.26 -7.77 14.44
CA ALA A 18 9.56 -8.72 13.38
C ALA A 18 8.59 -8.61 12.18
N VAL A 19 7.29 -8.39 12.43
CA VAL A 19 6.30 -8.09 11.39
C VAL A 19 6.75 -6.88 10.55
N LEU A 20 7.03 -5.76 11.23
CA LEU A 20 7.34 -4.48 10.57
C LEU A 20 8.67 -4.54 9.81
N PHE A 21 9.68 -5.21 10.37
CA PHE A 21 10.99 -5.38 9.74
C PHE A 21 10.93 -6.26 8.49
N SER A 22 10.06 -7.29 8.49
CA SER A 22 9.96 -8.25 7.40
C SER A 22 8.99 -7.86 6.28
N LEU A 23 8.29 -6.71 6.41
CA LEU A 23 7.35 -6.19 5.40
C LEU A 23 7.92 -6.07 3.97
N PRO A 24 9.20 -5.69 3.76
CA PRO A 24 9.74 -5.58 2.39
C PRO A 24 9.66 -6.87 1.59
N VAL A 25 9.68 -8.04 2.23
CA VAL A 25 9.59 -9.33 1.56
C VAL A 25 8.13 -9.66 1.26
N THR A 26 7.67 -9.35 0.06
CA THR A 26 6.27 -9.50 -0.35
C THR A 26 5.93 -10.85 -0.96
N SER A 27 6.94 -11.64 -1.36
CA SER A 27 6.77 -12.93 -2.03
C SER A 27 7.75 -13.96 -1.48
N PHE A 28 7.54 -14.36 -0.23
CA PHE A 28 8.42 -15.31 0.44
C PHE A 28 8.30 -16.71 -0.16
N ARG A 29 9.43 -17.31 -0.51
CA ARG A 29 9.48 -18.54 -1.28
C ARG A 29 8.86 -19.74 -0.54
N TYR A 30 9.08 -19.84 0.75
CA TYR A 30 8.70 -20.99 1.56
C TYR A 30 7.36 -20.83 2.26
N PHE A 31 6.32 -20.44 1.52
CA PHE A 31 4.96 -20.28 2.07
C PHE A 31 4.08 -21.47 1.65
N PRO A 32 3.82 -22.44 2.54
CA PRO A 32 3.36 -23.77 2.14
C PRO A 32 1.90 -23.85 1.71
N PHE A 33 1.03 -22.87 2.07
CA PHE A 33 -0.42 -23.07 1.96
C PHE A 33 -1.10 -22.39 0.76
N LEU A 34 -0.41 -21.57 0.00
CA LEU A 34 -1.06 -20.74 -1.03
C LEU A 34 -0.91 -21.26 -2.47
N GLY A 35 -0.25 -22.41 -2.67
CA GLY A 35 -0.01 -22.98 -4.00
C GLY A 35 0.98 -22.19 -4.85
N ASP A 36 1.41 -22.72 -6.00
CA ASP A 36 2.49 -22.14 -6.82
C ASP A 36 2.07 -20.91 -7.62
N THR A 37 0.77 -20.70 -7.80
CA THR A 37 0.22 -19.58 -8.59
C THR A 37 0.00 -18.30 -7.79
N THR A 38 0.14 -18.31 -6.46
CA THR A 38 -0.03 -17.13 -5.61
C THR A 38 1.32 -16.46 -5.37
N TYR A 39 1.50 -15.24 -5.85
CA TYR A 39 2.75 -14.48 -5.69
C TYR A 39 2.75 -13.57 -4.45
N VAL A 40 1.59 -13.16 -3.93
CA VAL A 40 1.49 -12.36 -2.69
C VAL A 40 1.64 -13.27 -1.50
N ARG A 41 2.85 -13.32 -0.95
CA ARG A 41 3.24 -14.19 0.17
C ARG A 41 4.12 -13.39 1.15
N PRO A 42 3.54 -12.44 1.92
CA PRO A 42 4.35 -11.57 2.77
C PRO A 42 5.04 -12.37 3.88
N LEU A 43 6.37 -12.24 4.00
CA LEU A 43 7.13 -12.86 5.08
C LEU A 43 6.60 -12.42 6.45
N ALA A 44 6.13 -11.19 6.55
CA ALA A 44 5.52 -10.63 7.76
C ALA A 44 4.32 -11.41 8.28
N PHE A 45 3.72 -12.29 7.48
CA PHE A 45 2.62 -13.15 7.93
C PHE A 45 3.07 -14.18 8.99
N TYR A 46 4.31 -14.65 8.94
CA TYR A 46 4.78 -15.62 9.94
C TYR A 46 4.75 -15.07 11.36
N PRO A 47 5.41 -13.96 11.68
CA PRO A 47 5.31 -13.39 13.02
C PRO A 47 3.88 -12.95 13.38
N ILE A 48 3.03 -12.54 12.42
CA ILE A 48 1.61 -12.24 12.68
C ILE A 48 0.84 -13.50 13.08
N ALA A 49 1.10 -14.62 12.45
CA ALA A 49 0.42 -15.89 12.79
C ALA A 49 0.65 -16.32 14.24
N PHE A 50 1.76 -15.89 14.87
CA PHE A 50 2.01 -16.05 16.30
C PHE A 50 1.48 -14.89 17.13
N LEU A 51 1.50 -13.67 16.59
CA LEU A 51 1.07 -12.46 17.30
C LEU A 51 -0.46 -12.46 17.56
N ILE A 52 -1.28 -12.81 16.55
CA ILE A 52 -2.73 -12.78 16.65
C ILE A 52 -3.25 -13.69 17.78
N PRO A 53 -2.87 -14.99 17.86
CA PRO A 53 -3.30 -15.83 18.98
C PRO A 53 -2.87 -15.29 20.34
N LEU A 54 -1.65 -14.73 20.43
CA LEU A 54 -1.15 -14.13 21.66
C LEU A 54 -1.98 -12.92 22.08
N LEU A 55 -2.36 -12.05 21.14
CA LEU A 55 -3.22 -10.90 21.40
C LEU A 55 -4.63 -11.33 21.82
N LEU A 56 -5.21 -12.34 21.15
CA LEU A 56 -6.50 -12.90 21.52
C LEU A 56 -6.50 -13.47 22.93
N ILE A 57 -5.45 -14.22 23.31
CA ILE A 57 -5.30 -14.72 24.69
C ILE A 57 -5.21 -13.55 25.69
N GLN A 58 -4.54 -12.45 25.35
CA GLN A 58 -4.45 -11.27 26.22
C GLN A 58 -5.81 -10.59 26.39
N VAL A 59 -6.61 -10.50 25.31
CA VAL A 59 -8.00 -9.97 25.36
C VAL A 59 -8.89 -10.87 26.22
N LEU A 60 -8.87 -12.19 26.00
CA LEU A 60 -9.66 -13.15 26.75
C LEU A 60 -9.31 -13.15 28.25
N ARG A 61 -8.06 -12.83 28.60
CA ARG A 61 -7.61 -12.68 30.01
C ARG A 61 -7.89 -11.29 30.60
N GLY A 62 -8.58 -10.42 29.87
CA GLY A 62 -8.89 -9.06 30.30
C GLY A 62 -7.66 -8.13 30.43
N ARG A 63 -6.49 -8.55 29.89
CA ARG A 63 -5.26 -7.75 29.95
C ARG A 63 -5.21 -6.66 28.89
N VAL A 64 -6.04 -6.77 27.89
CA VAL A 64 -6.15 -5.87 26.74
C VAL A 64 -7.62 -5.64 26.45
N SER A 65 -8.04 -4.38 26.46
CA SER A 65 -9.40 -3.99 26.07
C SER A 65 -9.57 -4.00 24.56
N LEU A 66 -10.78 -4.31 24.10
CA LEU A 66 -11.15 -4.08 22.71
C LEU A 66 -11.19 -2.56 22.46
N PRO A 67 -10.50 -2.06 21.43
CA PRO A 67 -10.53 -0.63 21.14
C PRO A 67 -11.93 -0.20 20.70
N ARG A 68 -12.37 0.97 21.14
CA ARG A 68 -13.63 1.60 20.69
C ARG A 68 -13.27 2.64 19.64
N ALA A 69 -13.22 2.25 18.39
CA ALA A 69 -12.92 3.15 17.28
C ALA A 69 -14.04 3.14 16.26
N GLY A 70 -14.35 4.33 15.73
CA GLY A 70 -15.39 4.51 14.72
C GLY A 70 -15.20 3.65 13.48
N ALA A 71 -13.94 3.43 13.07
CA ALA A 71 -13.60 2.63 11.89
C ALA A 71 -13.86 1.10 12.06
N LEU A 72 -13.90 0.58 13.29
CA LEU A 72 -14.12 -0.85 13.53
C LEU A 72 -15.54 -1.29 13.21
N THR A 73 -16.53 -0.44 13.45
CA THR A 73 -17.94 -0.75 13.17
C THR A 73 -18.19 -1.00 11.68
N PRO A 74 -17.90 -0.05 10.76
CA PRO A 74 -18.12 -0.29 9.34
C PRO A 74 -17.26 -1.45 8.81
N LEU A 75 -16.03 -1.64 9.30
CA LEU A 75 -15.21 -2.80 8.93
C LEU A 75 -15.86 -4.12 9.33
N THR A 76 -16.37 -4.21 10.57
CA THR A 76 -17.04 -5.43 11.06
C THR A 76 -18.31 -5.71 10.25
N VAL A 77 -19.13 -4.71 10.01
CA VAL A 77 -20.34 -4.82 9.19
C VAL A 77 -20.00 -5.27 7.77
N TRP A 78 -18.94 -4.70 7.19
CA TRP A 78 -18.44 -5.08 5.86
C TRP A 78 -18.00 -6.56 5.82
N VAL A 79 -17.25 -7.04 6.80
CA VAL A 79 -16.81 -8.45 6.87
C VAL A 79 -18.00 -9.41 7.02
N LEU A 80 -18.97 -9.06 7.87
CA LEU A 80 -20.19 -9.86 8.04
C LEU A 80 -21.04 -9.87 6.76
N PHE A 81 -21.15 -8.73 6.08
CA PHE A 81 -21.84 -8.62 4.80
C PHE A 81 -21.17 -9.48 3.72
N ILE A 82 -19.83 -9.46 3.61
CA ILE A 82 -19.11 -10.32 2.68
C ILE A 82 -19.33 -11.79 2.97
N LEU A 83 -19.42 -12.18 4.25
CA LEU A 83 -19.71 -13.56 4.61
C LEU A 83 -21.08 -13.99 4.09
N ALA A 84 -22.09 -13.17 4.28
CA ALA A 84 -23.43 -13.41 3.74
C ALA A 84 -23.43 -13.43 2.21
N ALA A 85 -22.83 -12.40 1.56
CA ALA A 85 -22.73 -12.30 0.10
C ALA A 85 -22.00 -13.51 -0.51
N THR A 86 -20.93 -14.00 0.14
CA THR A 86 -20.23 -15.20 -0.32
C THR A 86 -21.09 -16.45 -0.19
N SER A 87 -21.90 -16.56 0.87
CA SER A 87 -22.83 -17.67 1.03
C SER A 87 -23.93 -17.64 -0.03
N PHE A 88 -24.46 -16.45 -0.37
CA PHE A 88 -25.44 -16.29 -1.46
C PHE A 88 -24.86 -16.55 -2.84
N GLY A 89 -23.61 -16.12 -3.10
CA GLY A 89 -22.93 -16.37 -4.37
C GLY A 89 -22.79 -17.85 -4.73
N ALA A 90 -22.80 -18.75 -3.74
CA ALA A 90 -22.80 -20.19 -3.98
C ALA A 90 -24.08 -20.68 -4.69
N PHE A 91 -25.21 -20.00 -4.51
CA PHE A 91 -26.48 -20.34 -5.17
C PHE A 91 -26.57 -19.87 -6.62
N LEU A 92 -25.61 -19.04 -7.08
CA LEU A 92 -25.51 -18.63 -8.48
C LEU A 92 -24.93 -19.74 -9.37
N ASP A 93 -24.45 -20.82 -8.77
CA ASP A 93 -23.88 -22.01 -9.41
C ASP A 93 -22.93 -21.70 -10.59
N PRO A 94 -21.88 -20.90 -10.33
CA PRO A 94 -20.98 -20.49 -11.41
C PRO A 94 -20.22 -21.67 -11.99
N ILE A 95 -20.04 -21.66 -13.31
CA ILE A 95 -19.33 -22.71 -14.04
C ILE A 95 -17.87 -22.80 -13.56
N PRO A 96 -17.40 -23.98 -13.14
CA PRO A 96 -16.02 -24.17 -12.72
C PRO A 96 -15.02 -23.80 -13.83
N LEU A 97 -13.98 -23.07 -13.50
CA LEU A 97 -12.95 -22.67 -14.44
C LEU A 97 -11.64 -23.44 -14.18
N ARG A 98 -11.20 -24.24 -15.15
CA ARG A 98 -9.91 -24.96 -15.09
C ARG A 98 -9.75 -25.79 -13.83
N GLY A 99 -10.80 -26.51 -13.44
CA GLY A 99 -10.84 -27.33 -12.23
C GLY A 99 -10.87 -26.52 -10.93
N GLN A 100 -11.16 -25.23 -10.99
CA GLN A 100 -11.35 -24.40 -9.83
C GLN A 100 -12.82 -24.11 -9.61
N GLU A 101 -13.36 -24.63 -8.53
CA GLU A 101 -14.75 -24.49 -8.12
C GLU A 101 -14.94 -23.25 -7.23
N TYR A 102 -16.18 -22.79 -7.14
CA TYR A 102 -16.58 -21.65 -6.31
C TYR A 102 -16.08 -21.76 -4.87
N ALA A 103 -16.38 -22.89 -4.18
CA ALA A 103 -16.02 -23.07 -2.78
C ALA A 103 -14.50 -22.97 -2.55
N GLY A 104 -13.69 -23.61 -3.42
CA GLY A 104 -12.24 -23.54 -3.34
C GLY A 104 -11.71 -22.11 -3.55
N ARG A 105 -12.34 -21.33 -4.43
CA ARG A 105 -11.98 -19.92 -4.67
C ARG A 105 -12.40 -19.02 -3.50
N ALA A 106 -13.60 -19.21 -2.97
CA ALA A 106 -14.08 -18.49 -1.80
C ALA A 106 -13.17 -18.69 -0.58
N ILE A 107 -12.81 -19.96 -0.27
CA ILE A 107 -11.87 -20.26 0.83
C ILE A 107 -10.53 -19.54 0.67
N ARG A 108 -9.94 -19.57 -0.54
CA ARG A 108 -8.67 -18.86 -0.81
C ARG A 108 -8.82 -17.34 -0.67
N ALA A 109 -9.92 -16.78 -1.15
CA ALA A 109 -10.18 -15.35 -1.05
C ALA A 109 -10.38 -14.92 0.41
N TRP A 110 -11.12 -15.71 1.22
CA TRP A 110 -11.23 -15.51 2.66
C TRP A 110 -9.88 -15.62 3.37
N ALA A 111 -9.03 -16.59 3.01
CA ALA A 111 -7.69 -16.68 3.56
C ALA A 111 -6.87 -15.40 3.28
N THR A 112 -6.94 -14.84 2.06
CA THR A 112 -6.25 -13.58 1.73
C THR A 112 -6.82 -12.38 2.49
N LEU A 113 -8.13 -12.32 2.69
CA LEU A 113 -8.78 -11.28 3.49
C LEU A 113 -8.37 -11.38 4.98
N ILE A 114 -8.37 -12.58 5.55
CA ILE A 114 -7.95 -12.84 6.95
C ILE A 114 -6.48 -12.42 7.14
N ILE A 115 -5.60 -12.71 6.17
CA ILE A 115 -4.21 -12.25 6.21
C ILE A 115 -4.18 -10.71 6.29
N GLY A 116 -4.90 -10.01 5.44
CA GLY A 116 -4.96 -8.54 5.45
C GLY A 116 -5.53 -7.99 6.76
N LEU A 117 -6.66 -8.51 7.21
CA LEU A 117 -7.28 -8.11 8.49
C LEU A 117 -6.36 -8.37 9.68
N SER A 118 -5.51 -9.41 9.63
CA SER A 118 -4.52 -9.67 10.68
C SER A 118 -3.49 -8.55 10.82
N PHE A 119 -3.08 -7.91 9.70
CA PHE A 119 -2.23 -6.72 9.75
C PHE A 119 -2.95 -5.52 10.37
N PHE A 120 -4.21 -5.29 9.99
CA PHE A 120 -5.01 -4.21 10.55
C PHE A 120 -5.22 -4.38 12.05
N VAL A 121 -5.71 -5.54 12.48
CA VAL A 121 -6.00 -5.85 13.89
C VAL A 121 -4.72 -5.77 14.74
N SER A 122 -3.61 -6.32 14.25
CA SER A 122 -2.32 -6.22 14.95
C SER A 122 -1.89 -4.75 15.09
N ALA A 123 -2.02 -3.96 14.03
CA ALA A 123 -1.68 -2.54 14.06
C ALA A 123 -2.55 -1.76 15.06
N VAL A 124 -3.87 -2.02 15.11
CA VAL A 124 -4.79 -1.43 16.08
C VAL A 124 -4.37 -1.76 17.52
N TRP A 125 -4.07 -3.02 17.82
CA TRP A 125 -3.76 -3.44 19.18
C TRP A 125 -2.34 -3.09 19.64
N MET A 126 -1.41 -2.96 18.71
CA MET A 126 -0.01 -2.65 19.02
C MET A 126 0.33 -1.16 19.05
N ASN A 127 -0.63 -0.27 18.72
CA ASN A 127 -0.42 1.18 18.73
C ASN A 127 -1.51 1.87 19.56
N ARG A 128 -1.19 2.19 20.82
CA ARG A 128 -2.12 2.79 21.78
C ARG A 128 -1.67 4.14 22.30
N ASN A 129 -0.38 4.38 22.26
CA ASN A 129 0.26 5.57 22.80
C ASN A 129 1.45 5.99 21.95
N GLU A 130 2.05 7.11 22.28
CA GLU A 130 3.19 7.67 21.56
C GLU A 130 4.39 6.72 21.47
N ASP A 131 4.71 6.01 22.57
CA ASP A 131 5.86 5.10 22.61
C ASP A 131 5.66 3.88 21.69
N ASP A 132 4.44 3.39 21.60
CA ASP A 132 4.08 2.29 20.70
C ASP A 132 4.19 2.74 19.24
N LEU A 133 3.72 3.95 18.90
CA LEU A 133 3.86 4.49 17.55
C LEU A 133 5.33 4.75 17.20
N ARG A 134 6.12 5.32 18.14
CA ARG A 134 7.57 5.48 17.95
C ARG A 134 8.26 4.14 17.69
N PHE A 135 7.87 3.11 18.42
CA PHE A 135 8.36 1.75 18.22
C PHE A 135 7.99 1.25 16.81
N THR A 136 6.73 1.36 16.43
CA THR A 136 6.21 0.95 15.12
C THR A 136 6.97 1.64 13.99
N VAL A 137 7.06 2.96 14.01
CA VAL A 137 7.74 3.71 12.95
C VAL A 137 9.24 3.37 12.89
N ARG A 138 9.92 3.20 14.03
CA ARG A 138 11.35 2.81 14.03
C ARG A 138 11.59 1.46 13.36
N TRP A 139 10.75 0.47 13.65
CA TRP A 139 10.89 -0.85 13.02
C TRP A 139 10.49 -0.86 11.55
N LEU A 140 9.50 -0.05 11.14
CA LEU A 140 9.20 0.20 9.74
C LEU A 140 10.41 0.79 9.02
N LEU A 141 11.02 1.83 9.58
CA LEU A 141 12.20 2.45 8.99
C LEU A 141 13.41 1.51 8.97
N ALA A 142 13.55 0.61 9.95
CA ALA A 142 14.57 -0.42 9.92
C ALA A 142 14.37 -1.41 8.74
N GLY A 143 13.13 -1.83 8.49
CA GLY A 143 12.78 -2.62 7.30
C GLY A 143 13.08 -1.88 6.00
N LEU A 144 12.74 -0.58 5.93
CA LEU A 144 13.08 0.27 4.78
C LEU A 144 14.58 0.36 4.54
N VAL A 145 15.39 0.53 5.59
CA VAL A 145 16.86 0.55 5.48
C VAL A 145 17.36 -0.74 4.89
N MET A 146 16.85 -1.89 5.34
CA MET A 146 17.22 -3.19 4.80
C MET A 146 16.87 -3.32 3.31
N ASP A 147 15.69 -2.83 2.91
CA ASP A 147 15.25 -2.83 1.51
C ASP A 147 16.09 -1.90 0.63
N ILE A 148 16.45 -0.71 1.13
CA ILE A 148 17.37 0.23 0.44
C ILE A 148 18.74 -0.41 0.24
N LEU A 149 19.30 -1.07 1.27
CA LEU A 149 20.59 -1.76 1.17
C LEU A 149 20.55 -2.88 0.13
N TRP A 150 19.48 -3.70 0.15
CA TRP A 150 19.31 -4.75 -0.85
C TRP A 150 19.11 -4.18 -2.26
N SER A 151 18.38 -3.10 -2.39
CA SER A 151 18.21 -2.37 -3.66
C SER A 151 19.54 -1.80 -4.18
N GLY A 152 20.43 -1.40 -3.27
CA GLY A 152 21.82 -1.04 -3.60
C GLY A 152 22.59 -2.20 -4.19
N VAL A 153 22.48 -3.41 -3.62
CA VAL A 153 23.08 -4.62 -4.18
C VAL A 153 22.54 -4.93 -5.58
N GLN A 154 21.23 -4.83 -5.79
CA GLN A 154 20.62 -4.97 -7.13
C GLN A 154 21.15 -3.92 -8.11
N SER A 155 21.32 -2.66 -7.65
CA SER A 155 21.85 -1.58 -8.50
C SER A 155 23.26 -1.85 -8.95
N LEU A 156 24.11 -2.37 -8.07
CA LEU A 156 25.48 -2.78 -8.43
C LEU A 156 25.48 -3.86 -9.51
N ALA A 157 24.57 -4.84 -9.42
CA ALA A 157 24.45 -5.91 -10.41
C ALA A 157 23.84 -5.47 -11.76
N PHE A 158 22.98 -4.43 -11.75
CA PHE A 158 22.29 -4.01 -12.95
C PHE A 158 23.02 -2.92 -13.75
N TYR A 159 23.78 -2.08 -13.06
CA TYR A 159 24.37 -0.88 -13.65
C TYR A 159 25.90 -0.83 -13.57
N THR A 160 26.52 -1.81 -12.92
CA THR A 160 27.99 -1.91 -12.84
C THR A 160 28.46 -3.34 -13.10
N PRO A 161 29.74 -3.54 -13.47
CA PRO A 161 30.34 -4.87 -13.63
C PRO A 161 30.75 -5.50 -12.28
N LEU A 162 30.51 -4.86 -11.13
CA LEU A 162 30.99 -5.30 -9.82
C LEU A 162 30.30 -6.58 -9.32
N LEU A 163 29.05 -6.81 -9.72
CA LEU A 163 28.28 -7.99 -9.36
C LEU A 163 27.54 -8.55 -10.57
N GLU A 164 27.49 -9.87 -10.69
CA GLU A 164 26.73 -10.54 -11.72
C GLU A 164 25.28 -10.69 -11.32
N LYS A 165 24.35 -10.43 -12.27
CA LYS A 165 22.91 -10.60 -12.07
C LYS A 165 22.51 -12.02 -11.63
N VAL A 166 23.22 -13.03 -12.16
CA VAL A 166 22.97 -14.44 -11.81
C VAL A 166 23.25 -14.68 -10.33
N THR A 167 24.36 -14.16 -9.82
CA THR A 167 24.75 -14.27 -8.41
C THR A 167 23.73 -13.61 -7.50
N VAL A 168 23.34 -12.36 -7.81
CA VAL A 168 22.33 -11.63 -7.01
C VAL A 168 20.94 -12.29 -7.10
N THR A 169 20.58 -12.86 -8.26
CA THR A 169 19.36 -13.66 -8.41
C THR A 169 19.40 -14.89 -7.51
N HIS A 170 20.53 -15.56 -7.42
CA HIS A 170 20.69 -16.72 -6.54
C HIS A 170 20.48 -16.32 -5.06
N TRP A 171 21.09 -15.22 -4.61
CA TRP A 171 20.86 -14.70 -3.26
C TRP A 171 19.41 -14.31 -3.02
N GLN A 172 18.77 -13.65 -3.99
CA GLN A 172 17.35 -13.27 -3.87
C GLN A 172 16.42 -14.48 -3.74
N ARG A 173 16.73 -15.58 -4.41
CA ARG A 173 15.94 -16.83 -4.31
C ARG A 173 15.93 -17.44 -2.91
N ALA A 174 16.85 -17.06 -2.02
CA ALA A 174 16.82 -17.49 -0.63
C ALA A 174 15.59 -16.96 0.13
N PHE A 175 15.03 -15.82 -0.26
CA PHE A 175 13.89 -15.21 0.43
C PHE A 175 12.72 -14.78 -0.49
N SER A 176 12.90 -14.76 -1.80
CA SER A 176 11.87 -14.30 -2.74
C SER A 176 11.72 -15.25 -3.92
N MET A 177 10.52 -15.31 -4.49
CA MET A 177 10.26 -16.04 -5.74
C MET A 177 10.73 -15.26 -6.99
N ARG A 178 11.20 -14.02 -6.85
CA ARG A 178 11.58 -13.15 -7.97
C ARG A 178 12.90 -13.57 -8.61
N GLU A 179 12.88 -13.64 -9.95
CA GLU A 179 14.09 -13.75 -10.78
C GLU A 179 14.48 -12.39 -11.35
N LEU A 180 15.77 -12.02 -11.20
CA LEU A 180 16.28 -10.70 -11.60
C LEU A 180 16.92 -10.70 -13.00
N VAL A 181 17.25 -11.86 -13.55
CA VAL A 181 18.05 -11.98 -14.78
C VAL A 181 17.44 -11.22 -15.97
N ARG A 182 16.11 -11.21 -16.06
CA ARG A 182 15.37 -10.63 -17.20
C ARG A 182 14.95 -9.17 -16.98
N THR A 183 15.43 -8.49 -15.95
CA THR A 183 15.03 -7.12 -15.62
C THR A 183 16.22 -6.22 -15.37
N ASN A 184 16.06 -4.92 -15.62
CA ASN A 184 16.98 -3.86 -15.20
C ASN A 184 16.28 -2.88 -14.24
N ARG A 185 15.10 -3.23 -13.72
CA ARG A 185 14.31 -2.43 -12.80
C ARG A 185 14.52 -2.92 -11.39
N ILE A 186 14.78 -2.02 -10.46
CA ILE A 186 14.95 -2.35 -9.05
C ILE A 186 13.62 -2.79 -8.44
N SER A 187 13.60 -3.93 -7.82
CA SER A 187 12.45 -4.47 -7.09
C SER A 187 12.67 -4.55 -5.58
N GLY A 188 13.89 -4.27 -5.11
CA GLY A 188 14.24 -4.46 -3.72
C GLY A 188 13.99 -5.89 -3.26
N MET A 189 13.44 -6.05 -2.09
CA MET A 189 13.03 -7.35 -1.54
C MET A 189 11.61 -7.74 -1.98
N ALA A 190 10.89 -6.86 -2.69
CA ALA A 190 9.57 -7.15 -3.22
C ALA A 190 9.63 -8.04 -4.49
N TYR A 191 8.49 -8.67 -4.82
CA TYR A 191 8.37 -9.52 -6.01
C TYR A 191 8.55 -8.73 -7.30
N GLU A 192 7.92 -7.55 -7.39
CA GLU A 192 7.95 -6.71 -8.58
C GLU A 192 8.31 -5.26 -8.25
N PRO A 193 8.94 -4.53 -9.19
CA PRO A 193 9.19 -3.11 -9.02
C PRO A 193 7.93 -2.29 -8.71
N ALA A 194 6.78 -2.67 -9.28
CA ALA A 194 5.50 -2.01 -9.01
C ALA A 194 5.01 -2.25 -7.56
N TRP A 195 5.29 -3.43 -6.99
CA TRP A 195 4.94 -3.74 -5.60
C TRP A 195 5.83 -2.99 -4.63
N LEU A 196 7.13 -2.92 -4.91
CA LEU A 196 8.04 -2.06 -4.15
C LEU A 196 7.55 -0.61 -4.17
N ALA A 197 7.26 -0.07 -5.36
CA ALA A 197 6.76 1.30 -5.49
C ALA A 197 5.46 1.51 -4.70
N GLY A 198 4.50 0.57 -4.79
CA GLY A 198 3.28 0.58 -3.99
C GLY A 198 3.56 0.62 -2.49
N GLN A 199 4.50 -0.20 -2.01
CA GLN A 199 4.89 -0.25 -0.60
C GLN A 199 5.59 1.04 -0.15
N LEU A 200 6.49 1.59 -0.97
CA LEU A 200 7.15 2.86 -0.67
C LEU A 200 6.14 3.99 -0.49
N VAL A 201 5.13 4.09 -1.36
CA VAL A 201 4.17 5.20 -1.33
C VAL A 201 3.05 5.02 -0.31
N THR A 202 2.66 3.79 0.04
CA THR A 202 1.57 3.56 0.99
C THR A 202 2.03 3.37 2.43
N VAL A 203 3.27 2.90 2.65
CA VAL A 203 3.76 2.50 3.98
C VAL A 203 4.89 3.37 4.49
N TYR A 204 5.87 3.75 3.67
CA TYR A 204 7.09 4.42 4.14
C TYR A 204 7.07 5.94 3.95
N LEU A 205 6.76 6.42 2.74
CA LEU A 205 6.69 7.87 2.44
C LEU A 205 5.72 8.63 3.34
N PRO A 206 4.57 8.08 3.77
CA PRO A 206 3.67 8.78 4.69
C PRO A 206 4.38 9.27 5.98
N TRP A 207 5.14 8.40 6.62
CA TRP A 207 5.86 8.73 7.86
C TRP A 207 7.01 9.71 7.62
N LEU A 208 7.74 9.52 6.55
CA LEU A 208 8.88 10.37 6.20
C LEU A 208 8.43 11.79 5.83
N LEU A 209 7.34 11.93 5.06
CA LEU A 209 6.77 13.26 4.76
C LEU A 209 6.20 13.91 6.02
N ALA A 210 5.48 13.16 6.86
CA ALA A 210 4.98 13.66 8.14
C ALA A 210 6.12 14.18 9.04
N SER A 211 7.26 13.45 9.09
CA SER A 211 8.47 13.91 9.80
C SER A 211 9.02 15.24 9.25
N LEU A 212 9.01 15.43 7.94
CA LEU A 212 9.48 16.66 7.31
C LEU A 212 8.55 17.84 7.61
N LEU A 213 7.23 17.66 7.47
CA LEU A 213 6.23 18.70 7.69
C LEU A 213 6.10 19.09 9.16
N THR A 214 6.15 18.14 10.08
CA THR A 214 6.02 18.43 11.53
C THR A 214 7.34 18.73 12.20
N ARG A 215 8.47 18.44 11.56
CA ARG A 215 9.82 18.44 12.16
C ARG A 215 9.97 17.50 13.35
N LEU A 216 8.98 16.63 13.60
CA LEU A 216 9.04 15.61 14.64
C LEU A 216 9.98 14.49 14.18
N ARG A 217 10.89 14.10 15.08
CA ARG A 217 11.84 13.01 14.85
C ARG A 217 11.53 11.83 15.75
N VAL A 218 11.38 10.67 15.10
CA VAL A 218 11.10 9.40 15.77
C VAL A 218 12.41 8.66 16.09
N THR A 219 13.43 8.84 15.24
CA THR A 219 14.76 8.25 15.41
C THR A 219 15.66 9.11 16.26
N ARG A 220 16.80 8.55 16.71
CA ARG A 220 17.81 9.29 17.52
C ARG A 220 18.59 10.29 16.66
N PHE A 221 18.78 10.01 15.38
CA PHE A 221 19.60 10.81 14.49
C PHE A 221 18.73 11.82 13.72
N LYS A 222 18.96 13.11 13.94
CA LYS A 222 18.17 14.19 13.34
C LYS A 222 18.17 14.21 11.80
N TRP A 223 19.20 13.65 11.20
CA TRP A 223 19.36 13.61 9.73
C TRP A 223 18.75 12.35 9.09
N LEU A 224 18.49 11.29 9.87
CA LEU A 224 18.16 9.97 9.33
C LEU A 224 16.85 9.97 8.54
N GLU A 225 15.74 10.53 9.07
CA GLU A 225 14.46 10.56 8.34
C GLU A 225 14.55 11.38 7.05
N THR A 226 15.30 12.48 7.07
CA THR A 226 15.52 13.32 5.86
C THR A 226 16.31 12.56 4.81
N THR A 227 17.37 11.87 5.22
CA THR A 227 18.18 11.04 4.32
C THR A 227 17.36 9.86 3.78
N LEU A 228 16.61 9.18 4.65
CA LEU A 228 15.72 8.08 4.21
C LEU A 228 14.64 8.58 3.25
N PHE A 229 14.10 9.78 3.45
CA PHE A 229 13.17 10.37 2.49
C PHE A 229 13.82 10.52 1.10
N GLY A 230 15.01 11.13 1.02
CA GLY A 230 15.74 11.26 -0.23
C GLY A 230 16.06 9.92 -0.89
N LEU A 231 16.57 8.96 -0.11
CA LEU A 231 16.87 7.60 -0.61
C LEU A 231 15.60 6.86 -1.06
N THR A 232 14.48 7.05 -0.37
CA THR A 232 13.18 6.45 -0.75
C THR A 232 12.67 7.02 -2.07
N VAL A 233 12.82 8.33 -2.29
CA VAL A 233 12.48 8.96 -3.56
C VAL A 233 13.39 8.43 -4.68
N LEU A 234 14.69 8.34 -4.46
CA LEU A 234 15.63 7.75 -5.43
C LEU A 234 15.31 6.29 -5.73
N LEU A 235 14.97 5.50 -4.70
CA LEU A 235 14.57 4.11 -4.87
C LEU A 235 13.27 4.01 -5.68
N LEU A 236 12.29 4.87 -5.41
CA LEU A 236 11.04 4.92 -6.15
C LEU A 236 11.29 5.24 -7.65
N LEU A 237 12.18 6.19 -7.96
CA LEU A 237 12.62 6.46 -9.34
C LEU A 237 13.27 5.21 -9.97
N ALA A 238 14.14 4.51 -9.24
CA ALA A 238 14.82 3.31 -9.71
C ALA A 238 13.90 2.11 -9.97
N THR A 239 12.68 2.10 -9.41
CA THR A 239 11.66 1.10 -9.75
C THR A 239 11.13 1.24 -11.17
N PHE A 240 11.27 2.41 -11.80
CA PHE A 240 10.63 2.76 -13.06
C PHE A 240 9.12 2.41 -13.07
N SER A 241 8.44 2.57 -11.95
CA SER A 241 7.00 2.32 -11.82
C SER A 241 6.22 3.61 -12.06
N ARG A 242 5.63 3.75 -13.26
CA ARG A 242 4.80 4.91 -13.62
C ARG A 242 3.69 5.16 -12.62
N GLY A 243 2.93 4.10 -12.29
CA GLY A 243 1.85 4.18 -11.31
C GLY A 243 2.34 4.61 -9.93
N GLY A 244 3.45 4.02 -9.43
CA GLY A 244 4.02 4.41 -8.15
C GLY A 244 4.47 5.87 -8.10
N LEU A 245 5.11 6.37 -9.18
CA LEU A 245 5.52 7.77 -9.28
C LEU A 245 4.33 8.73 -9.30
N LEU A 246 3.30 8.44 -10.10
CA LEU A 246 2.08 9.25 -10.15
C LEU A 246 1.36 9.29 -8.80
N ILE A 247 1.26 8.14 -8.13
CA ILE A 247 0.67 8.05 -6.79
C ILE A 247 1.47 8.90 -5.79
N ALA A 248 2.80 8.77 -5.78
CA ALA A 248 3.66 9.55 -4.88
C ALA A 248 3.49 11.05 -5.08
N VAL A 249 3.49 11.52 -6.33
CA VAL A 249 3.31 12.93 -6.67
C VAL A 249 1.92 13.41 -6.24
N ALA A 250 0.86 12.70 -6.64
CA ALA A 250 -0.51 13.07 -6.32
C ALA A 250 -0.77 13.08 -4.79
N ALA A 251 -0.35 12.02 -4.09
CA ALA A 251 -0.51 11.94 -2.63
C ALA A 251 0.30 13.02 -1.91
N SER A 252 1.54 13.32 -2.37
CA SER A 252 2.35 14.38 -1.79
C SER A 252 1.71 15.75 -1.99
N ILE A 253 1.29 16.07 -3.20
CA ILE A 253 0.65 17.37 -3.51
C ILE A 253 -0.61 17.54 -2.68
N LEU A 254 -1.53 16.59 -2.69
CA LEU A 254 -2.78 16.68 -1.95
C LEU A 254 -2.54 16.79 -0.44
N THR A 255 -1.61 16.00 0.11
CA THR A 255 -1.27 16.07 1.54
C THR A 255 -0.67 17.43 1.90
N ILE A 256 0.26 17.96 1.10
CA ILE A 256 0.89 19.27 1.34
C ILE A 256 -0.15 20.39 1.24
N LEU A 257 -1.06 20.34 0.27
CA LEU A 257 -2.13 21.34 0.12
C LEU A 257 -3.09 21.36 1.30
N ILE A 258 -3.40 20.19 1.87
CA ILE A 258 -4.34 20.05 2.98
C ILE A 258 -3.66 20.33 4.33
N ALA A 259 -2.52 19.68 4.58
CA ALA A 259 -1.86 19.64 5.87
C ALA A 259 -0.65 20.58 5.99
N GLY A 260 -0.03 20.97 4.87
CA GLY A 260 1.21 21.75 4.80
C GLY A 260 1.02 23.25 4.55
N ARG A 261 -0.16 23.80 4.82
CA ARG A 261 -0.45 25.24 4.52
C ARG A 261 0.50 26.20 5.23
N ALA A 262 0.91 25.89 6.46
CA ALA A 262 1.85 26.72 7.20
C ALA A 262 3.25 26.68 6.56
N GLU A 263 3.69 25.51 6.15
CA GLU A 263 4.97 25.26 5.48
C GLU A 263 5.00 25.93 4.09
N LEU A 264 3.89 25.87 3.35
CA LEU A 264 3.74 26.55 2.07
C LEU A 264 3.80 28.08 2.24
N ARG A 265 3.14 28.62 3.26
CA ARG A 265 3.23 30.06 3.59
C ARG A 265 4.66 30.44 3.96
N ALA A 266 5.29 29.69 4.86
CA ALA A 266 6.68 29.93 5.23
C ALA A 266 7.64 29.86 4.04
N LEU A 267 7.42 28.93 3.10
CA LEU A 267 8.19 28.85 1.86
C LEU A 267 7.96 30.05 0.96
N SER A 268 6.71 30.50 0.79
CA SER A 268 6.37 31.68 0.01
C SER A 268 6.96 32.96 0.63
N GLU A 269 6.84 33.12 1.94
CA GLU A 269 7.44 34.24 2.69
C GLU A 269 8.98 34.23 2.57
N TRP A 270 9.58 33.05 2.71
CA TRP A 270 11.02 32.89 2.48
C TRP A 270 11.39 33.32 1.06
N PHE A 271 10.65 32.92 0.04
CA PHE A 271 10.95 33.29 -1.34
C PHE A 271 10.77 34.79 -1.56
N ILE A 272 9.61 35.35 -1.17
CA ILE A 272 9.27 36.76 -1.35
C ILE A 272 10.22 37.68 -0.58
N SER A 273 10.56 37.34 0.67
CA SER A 273 11.48 38.15 1.50
C SER A 273 12.88 38.27 0.91
N GLY A 274 13.27 37.38 0.00
CA GLY A 274 14.52 37.49 -0.74
C GLY A 274 14.57 38.66 -1.68
N PHE A 275 13.45 39.02 -2.28
CA PHE A 275 13.33 40.16 -3.17
C PHE A 275 13.25 41.50 -2.42
N GLN A 276 12.61 41.47 -1.21
CA GLN A 276 12.41 42.70 -0.42
C GLN A 276 13.67 43.18 0.31
N ARG A 277 14.59 42.28 0.68
CA ARG A 277 15.78 42.57 1.52
C ARG A 277 17.10 42.59 0.76
N GLY A 278 17.07 42.66 -0.56
CA GLY A 278 18.21 43.04 -1.41
C GLY A 278 19.44 42.15 -1.47
N GLY A 279 19.48 40.98 -0.81
CA GLY A 279 20.77 40.28 -0.68
C GLY A 279 20.83 38.85 -1.24
N ASN A 280 19.75 38.08 -1.20
CA ASN A 280 19.84 36.63 -1.47
C ASN A 280 18.86 36.10 -2.53
N TRP A 281 18.24 36.98 -3.32
CA TRP A 281 17.27 36.55 -4.34
C TRP A 281 17.90 35.66 -5.41
N ILE A 282 19.14 35.94 -5.82
CA ILE A 282 19.89 35.13 -6.79
C ILE A 282 20.07 33.70 -6.29
N LEU A 283 20.52 33.55 -5.02
CA LEU A 283 20.70 32.23 -4.41
C LEU A 283 19.36 31.48 -4.32
N ARG A 284 18.27 32.17 -4.00
CA ARG A 284 16.93 31.54 -3.89
C ARG A 284 16.39 31.12 -5.25
N ILE A 285 16.56 31.97 -6.27
CA ILE A 285 16.25 31.57 -7.66
C ILE A 285 17.15 30.42 -8.09
N ALA A 286 18.44 30.42 -7.78
CA ALA A 286 19.35 29.33 -8.12
C ALA A 286 18.90 28.00 -7.46
N ILE A 287 18.46 28.04 -6.19
CA ILE A 287 17.92 26.85 -5.49
C ILE A 287 16.64 26.35 -6.17
N VAL A 288 15.72 27.25 -6.54
CA VAL A 288 14.47 26.87 -7.24
C VAL A 288 14.79 26.33 -8.63
N MET A 289 15.69 26.98 -9.37
CA MET A 289 16.11 26.51 -10.70
C MET A 289 16.84 25.17 -10.63
N LEU A 290 17.66 24.94 -9.58
CA LEU A 290 18.29 23.65 -9.35
C LEU A 290 17.24 22.56 -9.06
N ALA A 291 16.24 22.86 -8.24
CA ALA A 291 15.15 21.94 -7.96
C ALA A 291 14.32 21.61 -9.21
N ILE A 292 13.97 22.63 -10.01
CA ILE A 292 13.28 22.46 -11.30
C ILE A 292 14.18 21.68 -12.27
N GLY A 293 15.47 22.01 -12.36
CA GLY A 293 16.43 21.30 -13.19
C GLY A 293 16.59 19.82 -12.79
N ALA A 294 16.61 19.53 -11.48
CA ALA A 294 16.66 18.15 -10.98
C ALA A 294 15.37 17.39 -11.34
N LEU A 295 14.20 18.02 -11.20
CA LEU A 295 12.92 17.43 -11.61
C LEU A 295 12.84 17.22 -13.12
N ALA A 296 13.26 18.21 -13.90
CA ALA A 296 13.32 18.10 -15.36
C ALA A 296 14.34 17.03 -15.80
N GLY A 297 15.52 16.99 -15.17
CA GLY A 297 16.53 15.96 -15.43
C GLY A 297 16.03 14.56 -15.11
N ALA A 298 15.33 14.37 -13.98
CA ALA A 298 14.67 13.12 -13.65
C ALA A 298 13.56 12.78 -14.69
N GLY A 299 12.78 13.77 -15.12
CA GLY A 299 11.77 13.61 -16.17
C GLY A 299 12.37 13.22 -17.51
N LEU A 300 13.47 13.87 -17.93
CA LEU A 300 14.21 13.54 -19.16
C LEU A 300 14.84 12.14 -19.09
N PHE A 301 15.46 11.79 -17.96
CA PHE A 301 16.03 10.46 -17.74
C PHE A 301 14.97 9.36 -17.84
N LEU A 302 13.81 9.56 -17.22
CA LEU A 302 12.67 8.67 -17.32
C LEU A 302 12.07 8.67 -18.75
N GLY A 303 12.08 9.82 -19.43
CA GLY A 303 11.63 9.97 -20.80
C GLY A 303 12.48 9.21 -21.80
N GLN A 304 13.83 9.28 -21.68
CA GLN A 304 14.75 8.53 -22.56
C GLN A 304 14.54 7.02 -22.54
N LYS A 305 14.01 6.48 -21.45
CA LYS A 305 13.64 5.06 -21.35
C LYS A 305 12.26 4.75 -21.93
N GLY A 306 11.59 5.71 -22.59
CA GLY A 306 10.26 5.54 -23.16
C GLY A 306 9.12 5.39 -22.16
N TYR A 307 9.38 5.56 -20.86
CA TYR A 307 8.38 5.37 -19.81
C TYR A 307 7.41 6.54 -19.69
N ILE A 308 7.90 7.78 -19.82
CA ILE A 308 7.07 8.99 -19.71
C ILE A 308 6.53 9.39 -21.08
N THR A 309 7.33 9.28 -22.15
CA THR A 309 6.91 9.65 -23.50
C THR A 309 5.66 8.92 -23.95
N ARG A 310 5.53 7.64 -23.59
CA ARG A 310 4.32 6.85 -23.88
C ARG A 310 3.07 7.34 -23.15
N LEU A 311 3.18 8.05 -22.02
CA LEU A 311 2.02 8.64 -21.34
C LEU A 311 1.46 9.86 -22.05
N PHE A 312 2.30 10.52 -22.85
CA PHE A 312 1.95 11.70 -23.64
C PHE A 312 1.91 11.41 -25.13
N ASP A 313 1.95 10.12 -25.51
CA ASP A 313 1.80 9.71 -26.91
C ASP A 313 0.33 9.89 -27.30
N THR A 314 0.08 11.02 -27.98
CA THR A 314 -1.25 11.41 -28.45
C THR A 314 -1.62 10.79 -29.79
N GLN A 315 -0.78 9.91 -30.34
CA GLN A 315 -1.05 9.20 -31.61
C GLN A 315 -1.96 7.97 -31.44
N ALA A 316 -2.70 7.91 -30.33
CA ALA A 316 -3.70 6.86 -30.14
C ALA A 316 -5.00 7.27 -30.84
N ASP A 317 -5.49 6.40 -31.72
CA ASP A 317 -6.72 6.63 -32.49
C ASP A 317 -7.98 6.45 -31.64
N SER A 318 -7.86 5.74 -30.50
CA SER A 318 -8.94 5.50 -29.54
C SER A 318 -8.42 5.39 -28.11
N VAL A 319 -9.33 5.43 -27.13
CA VAL A 319 -9.01 5.18 -25.71
C VAL A 319 -8.45 3.76 -25.53
N GLU A 320 -8.96 2.80 -26.25
CA GLU A 320 -8.49 1.41 -26.23
C GLU A 320 -7.06 1.30 -26.77
N ASP A 321 -6.77 1.92 -27.91
CA ASP A 321 -5.43 1.97 -28.49
C ASP A 321 -4.43 2.63 -27.52
N PHE A 322 -4.82 3.73 -26.86
CA PHE A 322 -4.01 4.37 -25.84
C PHE A 322 -3.70 3.42 -24.66
N ILE A 323 -4.71 2.68 -24.16
CA ILE A 323 -4.56 1.72 -23.07
C ILE A 323 -3.60 0.58 -23.47
N ILE A 324 -3.73 0.07 -24.69
CA ILE A 324 -2.92 -1.02 -25.20
C ILE A 324 -1.47 -0.56 -25.40
N LYS A 325 -1.25 0.58 -26.08
CA LYS A 325 0.07 1.16 -26.29
C LYS A 325 0.81 1.46 -24.99
N ASN A 326 0.08 1.81 -23.94
CA ASN A 326 0.64 2.05 -22.61
C ASN A 326 0.91 0.77 -21.79
N SER A 327 0.79 -0.41 -22.37
CA SER A 327 0.96 -1.71 -21.69
C SER A 327 0.02 -1.88 -20.48
N ALA A 328 -1.16 -1.27 -20.54
CA ALA A 328 -2.22 -1.40 -19.55
C ALA A 328 -3.37 -2.30 -20.02
N GLY A 329 -3.31 -2.81 -21.27
CA GLY A 329 -4.37 -3.56 -21.92
C GLY A 329 -4.85 -4.77 -21.12
N ALA A 330 -3.93 -5.61 -20.64
CA ALA A 330 -4.32 -6.79 -19.85
C ALA A 330 -5.04 -6.39 -18.54
N ARG A 331 -4.56 -5.33 -17.86
CA ARG A 331 -5.20 -4.85 -16.64
C ARG A 331 -6.59 -4.27 -16.91
N ALA A 332 -6.72 -3.46 -17.95
CA ALA A 332 -8.00 -2.89 -18.36
C ALA A 332 -9.00 -3.98 -18.75
N ALA A 333 -8.60 -4.95 -19.59
CA ALA A 333 -9.47 -6.04 -20.01
C ALA A 333 -10.00 -6.87 -18.82
N TYR A 334 -9.14 -7.23 -17.87
CA TYR A 334 -9.59 -7.94 -16.67
C TYR A 334 -10.47 -7.08 -15.77
N THR A 335 -10.24 -5.77 -15.71
CA THR A 335 -11.10 -4.84 -14.99
C THR A 335 -12.48 -4.76 -15.66
N PHE A 336 -12.55 -4.64 -16.97
CA PHE A 336 -13.83 -4.66 -17.71
C PHE A 336 -14.56 -5.99 -17.58
N GLY A 337 -13.85 -7.12 -17.66
CA GLY A 337 -14.43 -8.43 -17.40
C GLY A 337 -15.01 -8.57 -16.00
N ALA A 338 -14.37 -7.98 -14.98
CA ALA A 338 -14.91 -7.96 -13.63
C ALA A 338 -16.12 -7.04 -13.49
N LEU A 339 -16.14 -5.90 -14.19
CA LEU A 339 -17.31 -5.00 -14.21
C LEU A 339 -18.50 -5.67 -14.92
N GLY A 340 -18.28 -6.45 -15.99
CA GLY A 340 -19.32 -7.28 -16.58
C GLY A 340 -19.85 -8.34 -15.59
N ALA A 341 -18.97 -8.97 -14.83
CA ALA A 341 -19.38 -9.90 -13.77
C ALA A 341 -20.23 -9.24 -12.67
N TYR A 342 -20.05 -7.95 -12.39
CA TYR A 342 -20.89 -7.17 -11.48
C TYR A 342 -22.37 -7.15 -11.89
N GLU A 343 -22.67 -7.19 -13.19
CA GLU A 343 -24.04 -7.17 -13.71
C GLU A 343 -24.86 -8.41 -13.31
N GLN A 344 -24.20 -9.52 -12.93
CA GLN A 344 -24.87 -10.72 -12.45
C GLN A 344 -25.58 -10.53 -11.11
N SER A 345 -25.02 -9.72 -10.23
CA SER A 345 -25.58 -9.43 -8.90
C SER A 345 -25.14 -8.07 -8.40
N PRO A 346 -25.76 -6.96 -8.91
CA PRO A 346 -25.27 -5.60 -8.67
C PRO A 346 -25.33 -5.15 -7.21
N LEU A 347 -26.26 -5.66 -6.41
CA LEU A 347 -26.43 -5.21 -5.02
C LEU A 347 -25.55 -5.99 -4.05
N THR A 348 -25.49 -7.31 -4.17
CA THR A 348 -24.84 -8.21 -3.20
C THR A 348 -23.51 -8.79 -3.69
N GLY A 349 -23.26 -8.70 -5.01
CA GLY A 349 -22.11 -9.33 -5.64
C GLY A 349 -22.24 -10.83 -5.84
N ILE A 350 -21.31 -11.40 -6.58
CA ILE A 350 -21.25 -12.83 -6.93
C ILE A 350 -20.51 -13.67 -5.88
N GLY A 351 -20.09 -13.07 -4.77
CA GLY A 351 -19.33 -13.72 -3.70
C GLY A 351 -17.82 -13.56 -3.80
N LEU A 352 -17.16 -13.54 -2.64
CA LEU A 352 -15.73 -13.27 -2.52
C LEU A 352 -14.89 -14.34 -3.23
N GLY A 353 -14.03 -13.91 -4.15
CA GLY A 353 -13.13 -14.77 -4.93
C GLY A 353 -13.75 -15.34 -6.22
N ALA A 354 -15.02 -15.06 -6.50
CA ALA A 354 -15.74 -15.64 -7.65
C ALA A 354 -15.49 -14.86 -8.97
N SER A 355 -15.03 -13.62 -8.92
CA SER A 355 -14.90 -12.76 -10.12
C SER A 355 -14.20 -13.44 -11.30
N GLY A 356 -13.16 -14.22 -11.03
CA GLY A 356 -12.42 -14.91 -12.08
C GLY A 356 -13.18 -16.05 -12.77
N LEU A 357 -14.29 -16.54 -12.20
CA LEU A 357 -15.15 -17.53 -12.86
C LEU A 357 -15.96 -16.91 -14.00
N TYR A 358 -16.19 -15.61 -13.95
CA TYR A 358 -17.01 -14.86 -14.90
C TYR A 358 -16.20 -13.95 -15.84
N ILE A 359 -14.97 -13.56 -15.49
CA ILE A 359 -14.19 -12.56 -16.21
C ILE A 359 -14.06 -12.90 -17.70
N TYR A 360 -13.92 -14.18 -18.07
CA TYR A 360 -13.74 -14.57 -19.47
C TYR A 360 -14.97 -14.34 -20.33
N ASP A 361 -16.17 -14.46 -19.76
CA ASP A 361 -17.44 -14.28 -20.47
C ASP A 361 -17.69 -12.80 -20.83
N TYR A 362 -16.99 -11.89 -20.10
CA TYR A 362 -17.17 -10.44 -20.21
C TYR A 362 -15.89 -9.70 -20.66
N LEU A 363 -14.91 -10.44 -21.21
CA LEU A 363 -13.74 -9.76 -21.79
C LEU A 363 -14.15 -8.93 -22.99
N PRO A 364 -13.60 -7.71 -23.19
CA PRO A 364 -13.78 -6.96 -24.41
C PRO A 364 -13.25 -7.72 -25.64
N ASP A 365 -13.88 -7.54 -26.80
CA ASP A 365 -13.51 -8.23 -28.05
C ASP A 365 -12.05 -8.02 -28.43
N TRP A 366 -11.52 -6.84 -28.18
CA TRP A 366 -10.12 -6.51 -28.44
C TRP A 366 -9.12 -7.24 -27.53
N ALA A 367 -9.56 -7.75 -26.38
CA ALA A 367 -8.64 -8.29 -25.37
C ALA A 367 -7.83 -9.48 -25.87
N MET A 368 -8.48 -10.41 -26.58
CA MET A 368 -7.84 -11.62 -27.10
C MET A 368 -6.96 -11.37 -28.33
N THR A 369 -7.38 -10.42 -29.17
CA THR A 369 -6.74 -10.18 -30.46
C THR A 369 -5.56 -9.22 -30.36
N THR A 370 -5.62 -8.24 -29.44
CA THR A 370 -4.63 -7.16 -29.36
C THR A 370 -3.69 -7.25 -28.15
N VAL A 371 -4.01 -8.09 -27.14
CA VAL A 371 -3.19 -8.23 -25.94
C VAL A 371 -2.59 -9.63 -25.82
N PRO A 372 -1.35 -9.85 -26.29
CA PRO A 372 -0.70 -11.17 -26.28
C PRO A 372 -0.59 -11.80 -24.88
N GLU A 373 -0.55 -10.98 -23.82
CA GLU A 373 -0.54 -11.45 -22.44
C GLU A 373 -1.83 -12.20 -22.12
N ILE A 374 -2.99 -11.67 -22.52
CA ILE A 374 -4.29 -12.31 -22.28
C ILE A 374 -4.38 -13.59 -23.09
N ALA A 375 -4.09 -13.55 -24.40
CA ALA A 375 -4.12 -14.74 -25.25
C ALA A 375 -3.27 -15.88 -24.66
N ARG A 376 -2.06 -15.55 -24.15
CA ARG A 376 -1.19 -16.54 -23.49
C ARG A 376 -1.77 -17.03 -22.16
N GLN A 377 -2.35 -16.14 -21.34
CA GLN A 377 -2.93 -16.51 -20.05
C GLN A 377 -4.21 -17.33 -20.22
N LEU A 378 -4.94 -17.12 -21.32
CA LEU A 378 -6.15 -17.84 -21.66
C LEU A 378 -5.90 -19.17 -22.39
N SER A 379 -4.65 -19.45 -22.81
CA SER A 379 -4.35 -20.72 -23.45
C SER A 379 -4.76 -21.92 -22.57
N PRO A 380 -5.23 -23.04 -23.13
CA PRO A 380 -5.66 -24.22 -22.35
C PRO A 380 -4.56 -24.78 -21.44
N GLU A 381 -3.31 -24.56 -21.81
CA GLU A 381 -2.12 -25.02 -21.07
C GLU A 381 -1.86 -24.21 -19.80
N ASN A 382 -2.36 -22.98 -19.73
CA ASN A 382 -2.14 -22.09 -18.61
C ASN A 382 -3.21 -22.30 -17.53
N ARG A 383 -2.77 -22.57 -16.30
CA ARG A 383 -3.64 -22.79 -15.14
C ARG A 383 -3.92 -21.50 -14.35
N LEU A 384 -3.52 -20.33 -14.85
CA LEU A 384 -3.72 -19.07 -14.17
C LEU A 384 -5.23 -18.81 -14.01
N TYR A 385 -5.63 -18.47 -12.79
CA TYR A 385 -6.97 -17.98 -12.51
C TYR A 385 -6.98 -16.46 -12.68
N PRO A 386 -7.88 -15.90 -13.52
CA PRO A 386 -7.93 -14.47 -13.77
C PRO A 386 -8.38 -13.72 -12.53
N THR A 387 -7.84 -12.51 -12.36
CA THR A 387 -8.21 -11.61 -11.26
C THR A 387 -8.43 -10.21 -11.83
N PRO A 388 -9.28 -9.38 -11.21
CA PRO A 388 -9.69 -8.06 -11.73
C PRO A 388 -8.55 -7.07 -11.95
N LYS A 389 -7.40 -7.23 -11.29
CA LYS A 389 -6.25 -6.30 -11.30
C LYS A 389 -6.57 -4.89 -10.82
N ASN A 390 -7.77 -4.70 -10.27
CA ASN A 390 -8.31 -3.46 -9.73
C ASN A 390 -9.20 -3.80 -8.54
N MET A 391 -8.88 -3.25 -7.35
CA MET A 391 -9.61 -3.55 -6.11
C MET A 391 -11.06 -3.05 -6.17
N TYR A 392 -11.32 -1.95 -6.84
CA TYR A 392 -12.67 -1.40 -6.92
C TYR A 392 -13.58 -2.25 -7.79
N ALA A 393 -13.08 -2.69 -8.96
CA ALA A 393 -13.81 -3.63 -9.81
C ALA A 393 -14.02 -4.97 -9.11
N ARG A 394 -13.03 -5.43 -8.33
CA ARG A 394 -13.14 -6.63 -7.51
C ARG A 394 -14.22 -6.48 -6.45
N LEU A 395 -14.24 -5.37 -5.71
CA LEU A 395 -15.26 -5.10 -4.68
C LEU A 395 -16.66 -5.07 -5.30
N LEU A 396 -16.84 -4.34 -6.41
CA LEU A 396 -18.13 -4.26 -7.09
C LEU A 396 -18.58 -5.65 -7.56
N ALA A 397 -17.74 -6.41 -8.25
CA ALA A 397 -18.09 -7.75 -8.73
C ALA A 397 -18.37 -8.72 -7.58
N GLU A 398 -17.47 -8.82 -6.61
CA GLU A 398 -17.53 -9.86 -5.58
C GLU A 398 -18.46 -9.51 -4.41
N THR A 399 -18.70 -8.21 -4.12
CA THR A 399 -19.49 -7.77 -2.95
C THR A 399 -20.63 -6.83 -3.31
N GLY A 400 -20.80 -6.50 -4.58
CA GLY A 400 -21.84 -5.62 -5.07
C GLY A 400 -21.72 -4.18 -4.53
N LEU A 401 -22.75 -3.40 -4.81
CA LEU A 401 -22.81 -1.98 -4.38
C LEU A 401 -22.80 -1.85 -2.86
N PHE A 402 -23.51 -2.72 -2.13
CA PHE A 402 -23.55 -2.64 -0.67
C PHE A 402 -22.19 -2.90 -0.04
N GLY A 403 -21.47 -3.96 -0.47
CA GLY A 403 -20.13 -4.22 0.03
C GLY A 403 -19.13 -3.13 -0.33
N PHE A 404 -19.26 -2.56 -1.53
CA PHE A 404 -18.46 -1.42 -1.96
C PHE A 404 -18.66 -0.20 -1.06
N ILE A 405 -19.92 0.19 -0.78
CA ILE A 405 -20.24 1.31 0.10
C ILE A 405 -19.72 1.08 1.52
N LEU A 406 -19.89 -0.13 2.07
CA LEU A 406 -19.40 -0.46 3.41
C LEU A 406 -17.87 -0.40 3.51
N TYR A 407 -17.14 -0.84 2.49
CA TYR A 407 -15.68 -0.69 2.44
C TYR A 407 -15.26 0.78 2.41
N PHE A 408 -15.96 1.61 1.62
CA PHE A 408 -15.71 3.04 1.62
C PHE A 408 -16.08 3.72 2.94
N ALA A 409 -17.16 3.28 3.60
CA ALA A 409 -17.50 3.77 4.94
C ALA A 409 -16.37 3.50 5.95
N PHE A 410 -15.73 2.34 5.86
CA PHE A 410 -14.51 2.06 6.63
C PHE A 410 -13.38 3.04 6.30
N LEU A 411 -13.04 3.22 5.02
CA LEU A 411 -11.96 4.14 4.61
C LEU A 411 -12.26 5.59 5.01
N PHE A 412 -13.51 6.05 4.86
CA PHE A 412 -13.93 7.40 5.28
C PHE A 412 -13.88 7.58 6.80
N SER A 413 -14.14 6.54 7.59
CA SER A 413 -13.96 6.61 9.05
C SER A 413 -12.49 6.84 9.41
N VAL A 414 -11.56 6.11 8.78
CA VAL A 414 -10.11 6.31 8.97
C VAL A 414 -9.66 7.68 8.46
N LEU A 415 -10.26 8.17 7.37
CA LEU A 415 -10.00 9.52 6.86
C LEU A 415 -10.45 10.58 7.87
N GLY A 416 -11.64 10.42 8.46
CA GLY A 416 -12.14 11.29 9.54
C GLY A 416 -11.17 11.34 10.71
N ASP A 417 -10.69 10.19 11.18
CA ASP A 417 -9.68 10.09 12.23
C ASP A 417 -8.38 10.83 11.84
N SER A 418 -7.93 10.65 10.60
CA SER A 418 -6.71 11.33 10.10
C SER A 418 -6.90 12.86 10.04
N LEU A 419 -8.05 13.34 9.57
CA LEU A 419 -8.36 14.77 9.50
C LEU A 419 -8.52 15.41 10.89
N MET A 420 -9.12 14.71 11.86
CA MET A 420 -9.14 15.14 13.26
C MET A 420 -7.72 15.25 13.81
N GLY A 421 -6.86 14.27 13.51
CA GLY A 421 -5.45 14.31 13.88
C GLY A 421 -4.71 15.54 13.35
N LEU A 422 -5.01 16.01 12.13
CA LEU A 422 -4.41 17.22 11.57
C LEU A 422 -4.74 18.49 12.35
N GLN A 423 -5.92 18.55 12.99
CA GLN A 423 -6.39 19.71 13.75
C GLN A 423 -5.83 19.71 15.19
N SER A 424 -5.21 18.63 15.63
CA SER A 424 -4.68 18.51 16.98
C SER A 424 -3.52 19.47 17.23
N ARG A 425 -3.50 20.07 18.43
CA ARG A 425 -2.37 20.86 18.93
C ARG A 425 -1.18 19.98 19.35
N LYS A 426 -1.43 18.70 19.68
CA LYS A 426 -0.38 17.72 20.01
C LYS A 426 0.37 17.36 18.74
N LEU A 427 1.65 17.74 18.66
CA LEU A 427 2.50 17.56 17.47
C LEU A 427 2.52 16.11 16.98
N PHE A 428 2.47 15.17 17.90
CA PHE A 428 2.52 13.74 17.63
C PHE A 428 1.23 13.22 16.97
N VAL A 429 0.07 13.72 17.42
CA VAL A 429 -1.23 13.39 16.82
C VAL A 429 -1.34 14.00 15.43
N ARG A 430 -0.83 15.23 15.24
CA ARG A 430 -0.74 15.86 13.92
C ARG A 430 0.19 15.09 12.97
N TYR A 431 1.32 14.59 13.46
CA TYR A 431 2.22 13.72 12.71
C TYR A 431 1.49 12.46 12.20
N LEU A 432 0.73 11.80 13.08
CA LEU A 432 -0.10 10.65 12.73
C LEU A 432 -1.16 11.02 11.68
N GLY A 433 -1.85 12.15 11.85
CA GLY A 433 -2.88 12.64 10.92
C GLY A 433 -2.32 12.86 9.51
N ILE A 434 -1.13 13.46 9.40
CA ILE A 434 -0.45 13.67 8.10
C ILE A 434 -0.10 12.32 7.46
N ALA A 435 0.48 11.40 8.22
CA ALA A 435 0.84 10.08 7.71
C ALA A 435 -0.39 9.28 7.28
N GLY A 436 -1.48 9.34 8.07
CA GLY A 436 -2.77 8.72 7.75
C GLY A 436 -3.38 9.27 6.48
N LEU A 437 -3.46 10.60 6.35
CA LEU A 437 -4.01 11.27 5.16
C LEU A 437 -3.22 10.88 3.90
N PHE A 438 -1.90 11.00 3.93
CA PHE A 438 -1.05 10.61 2.80
C PHE A 438 -1.29 9.14 2.41
N SER A 439 -1.24 8.25 3.40
CA SER A 439 -1.41 6.82 3.15
C SER A 439 -2.78 6.49 2.56
N LEU A 440 -3.86 7.11 3.04
CA LEU A 440 -5.21 6.88 2.50
C LEU A 440 -5.33 7.36 1.05
N ILE A 441 -4.79 8.53 0.72
CA ILE A 441 -4.75 9.01 -0.67
C ILE A 441 -3.95 8.02 -1.53
N ALA A 442 -2.78 7.61 -1.05
CA ALA A 442 -1.94 6.65 -1.77
C ALA A 442 -2.63 5.29 -1.94
N ILE A 443 -3.32 4.77 -0.92
CA ILE A 443 -4.10 3.53 -0.97
C ILE A 443 -5.24 3.65 -1.98
N ALA A 444 -5.98 4.76 -1.96
CA ALA A 444 -7.07 5.00 -2.89
C ALA A 444 -6.59 4.96 -4.35
N LEU A 445 -5.44 5.55 -4.64
CA LEU A 445 -4.84 5.50 -5.97
C LEU A 445 -4.24 4.12 -6.30
N TYR A 446 -3.56 3.49 -5.34
CA TYR A 446 -2.91 2.19 -5.51
C TYR A 446 -3.90 1.06 -5.78
N ASN A 447 -5.10 1.11 -5.19
CA ASN A 447 -6.17 0.15 -5.39
C ASN A 447 -6.70 0.07 -6.84
N ASN A 448 -6.40 1.07 -7.69
CA ASN A 448 -6.65 0.97 -9.14
C ASN A 448 -5.69 0.01 -9.86
N THR A 449 -4.59 -0.39 -9.22
CA THR A 449 -3.53 -1.18 -9.85
C THR A 449 -3.24 -2.50 -9.14
N GLN A 450 -3.97 -2.81 -8.09
CA GLN A 450 -3.87 -4.04 -7.32
C GLN A 450 -5.25 -4.52 -6.88
N ASP A 451 -5.40 -5.81 -6.58
CA ASP A 451 -6.66 -6.44 -6.18
C ASP A 451 -6.52 -7.45 -5.02
N SER A 452 -5.35 -7.50 -4.36
CA SER A 452 -5.11 -8.47 -3.29
C SER A 452 -5.43 -7.90 -1.92
N PHE A 453 -6.31 -8.56 -1.18
CA PHE A 453 -6.56 -8.24 0.23
C PHE A 453 -5.41 -8.67 1.16
N ALA A 454 -4.55 -9.61 0.75
CA ALA A 454 -3.41 -10.06 1.57
C ALA A 454 -2.26 -9.04 1.65
N THR A 455 -2.33 -7.96 0.87
CA THR A 455 -1.28 -6.95 0.81
C THR A 455 -1.28 -6.08 2.08
N PRO A 456 -0.21 -6.07 2.90
CA PRO A 456 -0.15 -5.27 4.12
C PRO A 456 -0.34 -3.77 3.89
N ASN A 457 0.01 -3.30 2.70
CA ASN A 457 0.03 -1.90 2.30
C ASN A 457 -1.30 -1.16 2.54
N ILE A 458 -2.43 -1.85 2.35
CA ILE A 458 -3.76 -1.24 2.47
C ILE A 458 -4.35 -1.32 3.89
N TRP A 459 -3.72 -2.07 4.79
CA TRP A 459 -4.24 -2.36 6.13
C TRP A 459 -3.45 -1.73 7.26
N LEU A 460 -2.12 -1.62 7.09
CA LEU A 460 -1.20 -1.32 8.18
C LEU A 460 -1.41 0.10 8.75
N ILE A 461 -1.30 1.14 7.92
CA ILE A 461 -1.44 2.52 8.41
C ILE A 461 -2.89 2.83 8.83
N PRO A 462 -3.94 2.41 8.11
CA PRO A 462 -5.30 2.47 8.62
C PRO A 462 -5.45 1.87 10.02
N GLY A 463 -4.85 0.70 10.28
CA GLY A 463 -4.86 0.09 11.61
C GLY A 463 -4.11 0.91 12.66
N VAL A 464 -2.94 1.47 12.33
CA VAL A 464 -2.18 2.34 13.25
C VAL A 464 -2.98 3.60 13.61
N VAL A 465 -3.59 4.26 12.61
CA VAL A 465 -4.44 5.45 12.83
C VAL A 465 -5.61 5.10 13.73
N THR A 466 -6.35 4.04 13.40
CA THR A 466 -7.50 3.57 14.18
C THR A 466 -7.11 3.25 15.63
N GLY A 467 -6.01 2.53 15.86
CA GLY A 467 -5.53 2.17 17.19
C GLY A 467 -5.16 3.40 18.04
N MET A 468 -4.39 4.30 17.46
CA MET A 468 -3.96 5.53 18.16
C MET A 468 -5.12 6.48 18.47
N MET A 469 -6.04 6.68 17.54
CA MET A 469 -7.16 7.59 17.72
C MET A 469 -8.20 7.04 18.71
N SER A 470 -8.38 5.71 18.78
CA SER A 470 -9.30 5.10 19.75
C SER A 470 -8.93 5.35 21.22
N HIS A 471 -7.68 5.66 21.51
CA HIS A 471 -7.18 5.94 22.87
C HIS A 471 -6.99 7.44 23.14
N ASN A 472 -6.88 8.26 22.09
CA ASN A 472 -6.66 9.71 22.22
C ASN A 472 -7.95 10.55 22.12
N THR A 473 -9.08 9.98 21.73
CA THR A 473 -10.37 10.69 21.68
C THR A 473 -10.87 11.14 23.05
N ALA A 474 -10.43 10.51 24.13
CA ALA A 474 -10.73 10.96 25.50
C ALA A 474 -10.02 12.27 25.90
N ASP A 475 -8.94 12.63 25.18
CA ASP A 475 -8.10 13.81 25.46
C ASP A 475 -8.27 14.94 24.43
N VAL A 476 -9.17 14.80 23.47
CA VAL A 476 -9.62 15.93 22.63
C VAL A 476 -10.64 16.70 23.45
N ASP A 477 -10.15 17.51 24.39
CA ASP A 477 -10.95 18.47 25.12
C ASP A 477 -11.67 19.37 24.12
N PHE A 478 -12.97 19.21 24.05
CA PHE A 478 -13.90 20.19 23.49
C PHE A 478 -13.99 21.38 24.45
N THR A 479 -12.86 22.01 24.78
CA THR A 479 -12.82 23.26 25.54
C THR A 479 -13.25 24.41 24.61
N ASN A 480 -14.49 24.39 24.14
CA ASN A 480 -15.12 25.53 23.46
C ASN A 480 -16.50 25.89 24.01
N GLU A 481 -16.92 25.43 25.19
CA GLU A 481 -18.23 25.79 25.76
C GLU A 481 -18.19 26.60 27.07
N GLU A 482 -17.03 26.98 27.60
CA GLU A 482 -17.00 27.79 28.84
C GLU A 482 -16.47 29.23 28.67
N ASN A 483 -16.41 29.77 27.46
CA ASN A 483 -16.14 31.19 27.24
C ASN A 483 -17.10 31.79 26.20
N ARG A 484 -18.42 31.74 26.51
CA ARG A 484 -19.42 32.65 25.97
C ARG A 484 -20.21 33.30 27.09
#